data_29bcbbc9e32c9b8bd52af05548c71aa1
#
_entry.id   29bcbbc9e32c9b8bd52af05548c71aa1
#
_cell.length_a   1.000
_cell.length_b   1.000
_cell.length_c   1.000
_cell.angle_alpha   90.00
_cell.angle_beta   90.00
_cell.angle_gamma   90.00
#
_symmetry.space_group_name_H-M   'P 1'
#
loop_
_entity.id
_entity.type
_entity.pdbx_description
1 polymer ?
#
loop_
_entity_poly.entity_id
_entity_poly.type
_entity_poly.pdbx_seq_one_letter_code
_entity_poly.pdbx_strand_id
1 'polypeptide(L)'
;PTTAVSVPPTTRAAPVPSSVPSQQAPGQEPDWERLARAVVLIGVDCGSKSWMGSGTIVLDGGHVLTNDHVASTDASCEMTIWGVNSIKDIPDLVAYAESIPGARDQRIDLAVVRLVNERGNPIKIPGRSPIDIPRNEITLGTPMKLLGFPGMGGVRISMTPGEQSGWWEDEENLLWSEIFYKTSAKMGPGISGGAAFNAETGEFVGIPTGTPGTGEDGGDILGLVRPGRYALPLLDAAERAG
;
A
#
# COMPACT_ATOMS: atom_id res chain seq x y z
N PRO A 1 41.33 -51.44 18.11
CA PRO A 1 40.72 -51.18 16.83
C PRO A 1 39.67 -50.09 16.97
N THR A 2 40.02 -48.92 16.43
CA THR A 2 39.17 -47.74 16.48
C THR A 2 38.39 -47.66 15.15
N THR A 3 37.11 -47.84 15.22
CA THR A 3 36.22 -47.77 14.04
C THR A 3 35.93 -46.31 13.73
N ALA A 4 36.37 -45.84 12.56
CA ALA A 4 36.06 -44.50 12.04
C ALA A 4 34.64 -44.47 11.51
N VAL A 5 33.81 -43.56 12.04
CA VAL A 5 32.46 -43.28 11.53
C VAL A 5 32.57 -42.26 10.38
N SER A 6 32.21 -42.71 9.20
CA SER A 6 32.13 -41.87 7.99
C SER A 6 30.84 -41.05 8.00
N VAL A 7 30.97 -39.74 8.02
CA VAL A 7 29.84 -38.79 7.86
C VAL A 7 29.58 -38.55 6.37
N PRO A 8 28.34 -38.72 5.87
CA PRO A 8 28.05 -38.48 4.46
C PRO A 8 28.09 -36.97 4.15
N PRO A 9 28.48 -36.58 2.91
CA PRO A 9 28.56 -35.17 2.52
C PRO A 9 27.18 -34.51 2.48
N THR A 10 27.05 -33.39 3.16
CA THR A 10 25.85 -32.52 3.13
C THR A 10 25.74 -31.92 1.75
N THR A 11 24.73 -32.32 0.99
CA THR A 11 24.39 -31.71 -0.29
C THR A 11 23.86 -30.29 -0.09
N ARG A 12 24.69 -29.32 -0.44
CA ARG A 12 24.30 -27.89 -0.40
C ARG A 12 23.20 -27.65 -1.45
N ALA A 13 22.00 -27.27 -1.00
CA ALA A 13 20.91 -26.87 -1.88
C ALA A 13 21.35 -25.70 -2.79
N ALA A 14 21.06 -25.79 -4.06
CA ALA A 14 21.31 -24.72 -5.01
C ALA A 14 20.45 -23.49 -4.65
N PRO A 15 20.95 -22.25 -4.83
CA PRO A 15 20.17 -21.05 -4.57
C PRO A 15 18.95 -21.02 -5.54
N VAL A 16 17.77 -20.80 -4.94
CA VAL A 16 16.54 -20.56 -5.68
C VAL A 16 16.75 -19.26 -6.48
N PRO A 17 16.45 -19.22 -7.79
CA PRO A 17 16.58 -18.00 -8.55
C PRO A 17 15.60 -16.96 -8.00
N SER A 18 16.12 -15.86 -7.48
CA SER A 18 15.33 -14.65 -7.19
C SER A 18 14.68 -14.20 -8.49
N SER A 19 13.36 -14.14 -8.54
CA SER A 19 12.62 -13.53 -9.63
C SER A 19 13.02 -12.06 -9.73
N VAL A 20 13.83 -11.72 -10.72
CA VAL A 20 14.14 -10.32 -11.05
C VAL A 20 12.81 -9.67 -11.45
N PRO A 21 12.42 -8.53 -10.84
CA PRO A 21 11.26 -7.79 -11.28
C PRO A 21 11.38 -7.50 -12.77
N SER A 22 10.33 -7.73 -13.56
CA SER A 22 10.29 -7.37 -14.97
C SER A 22 10.44 -5.86 -15.08
N GLN A 23 11.66 -5.38 -15.31
CA GLN A 23 11.90 -3.99 -15.66
C GLN A 23 11.21 -3.73 -17.00
N GLN A 24 10.28 -2.78 -16.99
CA GLN A 24 9.57 -2.34 -18.19
C GLN A 24 10.60 -1.77 -19.18
N ALA A 25 10.45 -2.07 -20.46
CA ALA A 25 11.35 -1.52 -21.49
C ALA A 25 11.26 0.00 -21.52
N PRO A 26 12.36 0.74 -21.68
CA PRO A 26 12.36 2.19 -21.75
C PRO A 26 11.37 2.70 -22.82
N GLY A 27 10.45 3.61 -22.44
CA GLY A 27 9.47 4.21 -23.34
C GLY A 27 8.13 3.48 -23.48
N GLN A 28 7.90 2.41 -22.73
CA GLN A 28 6.59 1.76 -22.66
C GLN A 28 5.74 2.45 -21.56
N GLU A 29 4.51 2.83 -21.89
CA GLU A 29 3.57 3.38 -20.91
C GLU A 29 3.24 2.32 -19.83
N PRO A 30 3.15 2.70 -18.53
CA PRO A 30 2.78 1.78 -17.47
C PRO A 30 1.42 1.12 -17.70
N ASP A 31 1.32 -0.17 -17.36
CA ASP A 31 0.04 -0.89 -17.39
C ASP A 31 -0.86 -0.44 -16.22
N TRP A 32 -1.55 0.68 -16.43
CA TRP A 32 -2.45 1.29 -15.44
C TRP A 32 -3.61 0.38 -15.04
N GLU A 33 -4.07 -0.50 -15.93
CA GLU A 33 -5.11 -1.49 -15.60
C GLU A 33 -4.59 -2.54 -14.61
N ARG A 34 -3.36 -3.02 -14.81
CA ARG A 34 -2.71 -3.93 -13.85
C ARG A 34 -2.49 -3.25 -12.49
N LEU A 35 -1.97 -2.03 -12.50
CA LEU A 35 -1.72 -1.25 -11.28
C LEU A 35 -3.03 -0.96 -10.53
N ALA A 36 -4.08 -0.60 -11.24
CA ALA A 36 -5.40 -0.34 -10.65
C ALA A 36 -6.00 -1.60 -10.00
N ARG A 37 -5.80 -2.79 -10.58
CA ARG A 37 -6.25 -4.05 -9.97
C ARG A 37 -5.54 -4.39 -8.67
N ALA A 38 -4.34 -3.85 -8.45
CA ALA A 38 -3.60 -4.02 -7.18
C ALA A 38 -4.04 -3.04 -6.09
N VAL A 39 -4.80 -1.99 -6.45
CA VAL A 39 -5.36 -1.04 -5.48
C VAL A 39 -6.77 -1.46 -5.11
N VAL A 40 -7.08 -1.47 -3.82
CA VAL A 40 -8.35 -1.93 -3.26
C VAL A 40 -9.03 -0.84 -2.44
N LEU A 41 -10.36 -0.88 -2.37
CA LEU A 41 -11.14 -0.13 -1.41
C LEU A 41 -11.21 -0.94 -0.11
N ILE A 42 -10.96 -0.31 1.01
CA ILE A 42 -11.11 -0.85 2.36
C ILE A 42 -12.35 -0.22 2.99
N GLY A 43 -13.33 -1.04 3.33
CA GLY A 43 -14.46 -0.64 4.16
C GLY A 43 -14.27 -1.15 5.58
N VAL A 44 -14.50 -0.30 6.58
CA VAL A 44 -14.44 -0.68 7.99
C VAL A 44 -15.78 -0.38 8.65
N ASP A 45 -16.34 -1.38 9.30
CA ASP A 45 -17.59 -1.28 10.05
C ASP A 45 -17.38 -1.74 11.50
N CYS A 46 -17.58 -0.82 12.45
CA CYS A 46 -17.53 -1.08 13.90
C CYS A 46 -18.93 -0.98 14.53
N GLY A 47 -20.00 -1.16 13.76
CA GLY A 47 -21.38 -1.10 14.19
C GLY A 47 -21.90 0.33 14.38
N SER A 48 -21.32 1.11 15.28
CA SER A 48 -21.73 2.51 15.53
C SER A 48 -21.00 3.53 14.65
N LYS A 49 -19.90 3.13 14.04
CA LYS A 49 -19.05 3.96 13.18
C LYS A 49 -18.58 3.14 11.99
N SER A 50 -18.61 3.72 10.81
CA SER A 50 -18.04 3.15 9.61
C SER A 50 -17.24 4.19 8.85
N TRP A 51 -16.17 3.75 8.18
CA TRP A 51 -15.36 4.60 7.32
C TRP A 51 -14.79 3.78 6.17
N MET A 52 -14.19 4.46 5.21
CA MET A 52 -13.53 3.82 4.09
C MET A 52 -12.20 4.49 3.79
N GLY A 53 -11.32 3.73 3.19
CA GLY A 53 -10.04 4.15 2.68
C GLY A 53 -9.61 3.27 1.52
N SER A 54 -8.37 3.37 1.15
CA SER A 54 -7.77 2.56 0.09
C SER A 54 -6.64 1.70 0.63
N GLY A 55 -6.20 0.72 -0.16
CA GLY A 55 -5.06 -0.12 0.15
C GLY A 55 -4.37 -0.60 -1.12
N THR A 56 -3.16 -1.13 -0.97
CA THR A 56 -2.36 -1.68 -2.07
C THR A 56 -1.98 -3.11 -1.75
N ILE A 57 -2.27 -4.05 -2.65
CA ILE A 57 -1.89 -5.46 -2.52
C ILE A 57 -0.37 -5.58 -2.63
N VAL A 58 0.26 -6.23 -1.66
CA VAL A 58 1.72 -6.31 -1.51
C VAL A 58 2.17 -7.75 -1.18
N LEU A 59 3.48 -7.94 -1.05
CA LEU A 59 4.13 -9.22 -0.73
C LEU A 59 3.75 -10.29 -1.75
N ASP A 60 3.23 -11.41 -1.27
CA ASP A 60 2.84 -12.56 -2.09
C ASP A 60 1.38 -12.47 -2.63
N GLY A 61 0.73 -11.32 -2.44
CA GLY A 61 -0.67 -11.07 -2.81
C GLY A 61 -1.69 -11.42 -1.74
N GLY A 62 -1.25 -11.84 -0.57
CA GLY A 62 -2.09 -12.13 0.59
C GLY A 62 -2.15 -11.00 1.63
N HIS A 63 -1.59 -9.83 1.31
CA HIS A 63 -1.48 -8.71 2.23
C HIS A 63 -1.85 -7.39 1.54
N VAL A 64 -2.32 -6.43 2.34
CA VAL A 64 -2.64 -5.07 1.87
C VAL A 64 -1.91 -4.07 2.75
N LEU A 65 -1.14 -3.19 2.11
CA LEU A 65 -0.53 -2.00 2.71
C LEU A 65 -1.54 -0.86 2.67
N THR A 66 -1.72 -0.15 3.79
CA THR A 66 -2.64 0.98 3.93
C THR A 66 -2.14 1.96 5.00
N ASN A 67 -2.88 3.03 5.25
CA ASN A 67 -2.64 3.88 6.41
C ASN A 67 -3.13 3.23 7.71
N ASP A 68 -2.45 3.54 8.83
CA ASP A 68 -2.85 3.07 10.15
C ASP A 68 -4.24 3.57 10.55
N HIS A 69 -4.54 4.85 10.28
CA HIS A 69 -5.87 5.41 10.58
C HIS A 69 -7.01 4.76 9.80
N VAL A 70 -6.73 4.14 8.63
CA VAL A 70 -7.71 3.35 7.88
C VAL A 70 -7.92 1.98 8.52
N ALA A 71 -6.82 1.30 8.92
CA ALA A 71 -6.83 -0.04 9.49
C ALA A 71 -6.90 -0.07 11.02
N SER A 72 -7.07 1.09 11.68
CA SER A 72 -7.12 1.20 13.14
C SER A 72 -8.47 0.73 13.67
N THR A 73 -8.58 -0.57 13.90
CA THR A 73 -9.79 -1.25 14.35
C THR A 73 -9.59 -1.88 15.72
N ASP A 74 -10.68 -2.11 16.41
CA ASP A 74 -10.75 -3.02 17.57
C ASP A 74 -11.37 -4.37 17.15
N ALA A 75 -11.47 -5.31 18.08
CA ALA A 75 -11.97 -6.65 17.80
C ALA A 75 -13.46 -6.71 17.41
N SER A 76 -14.21 -5.61 17.53
CA SER A 76 -15.61 -5.53 17.14
C SER A 76 -15.82 -5.06 15.71
N CYS A 77 -14.76 -4.64 15.03
CA CYS A 77 -14.82 -4.09 13.69
C CYS A 77 -14.61 -5.18 12.63
N GLU A 78 -15.38 -5.09 11.56
CA GLU A 78 -15.17 -5.87 10.34
C GLU A 78 -14.46 -5.03 9.29
N MET A 79 -13.45 -5.61 8.65
CA MET A 79 -12.70 -4.96 7.57
C MET A 79 -12.95 -5.72 6.26
N THR A 80 -13.60 -5.05 5.30
CA THR A 80 -13.95 -5.59 3.98
C THR A 80 -13.05 -5.03 2.90
N ILE A 81 -12.67 -5.87 1.94
CA ILE A 81 -11.78 -5.52 0.82
C ILE A 81 -12.56 -5.64 -0.48
N TRP A 82 -12.62 -4.54 -1.21
CA TRP A 82 -13.34 -4.45 -2.48
C TRP A 82 -12.36 -4.13 -3.60
N GLY A 83 -12.51 -4.77 -4.74
CA GLY A 83 -11.56 -4.63 -5.84
C GLY A 83 -12.23 -4.55 -7.19
N VAL A 84 -11.54 -3.97 -8.17
CA VAL A 84 -11.99 -3.82 -9.55
C VAL A 84 -11.23 -4.77 -10.48
N ASN A 85 -11.84 -5.19 -11.59
CA ASN A 85 -11.18 -5.93 -12.66
C ASN A 85 -10.72 -4.98 -13.78
N SER A 86 -11.36 -3.82 -13.90
CA SER A 86 -10.98 -2.71 -14.77
C SER A 86 -11.21 -1.38 -14.04
N ILE A 87 -10.48 -0.33 -14.44
CA ILE A 87 -10.65 1.04 -13.92
C ILE A 87 -12.11 1.53 -14.05
N LYS A 88 -12.86 1.01 -15.00
CA LYS A 88 -14.25 1.40 -15.26
C LYS A 88 -15.27 0.70 -14.36
N ASP A 89 -14.87 -0.32 -13.64
CA ASP A 89 -15.79 -1.14 -12.85
C ASP A 89 -16.20 -0.45 -11.54
N ILE A 90 -17.36 -0.88 -11.02
CA ILE A 90 -17.70 -0.70 -9.62
C ILE A 90 -16.97 -1.82 -8.87
N PRO A 91 -16.33 -1.54 -7.71
CA PRO A 91 -15.63 -2.58 -6.98
C PRO A 91 -16.59 -3.63 -6.40
N ASP A 92 -16.18 -4.90 -6.47
CA ASP A 92 -16.87 -6.03 -5.86
C ASP A 92 -16.16 -6.44 -4.56
N LEU A 93 -16.90 -7.00 -3.59
CA LEU A 93 -16.32 -7.62 -2.39
C LEU A 93 -15.47 -8.82 -2.82
N VAL A 94 -14.18 -8.79 -2.48
CA VAL A 94 -13.22 -9.81 -2.91
C VAL A 94 -12.53 -10.54 -1.75
N ALA A 95 -12.53 -9.94 -0.56
CA ALA A 95 -11.93 -10.50 0.64
C ALA A 95 -12.40 -9.75 1.90
N TYR A 96 -12.00 -10.28 3.05
CA TYR A 96 -11.97 -9.58 4.33
C TYR A 96 -10.50 -9.36 4.72
N ALA A 97 -10.26 -8.58 5.78
CA ALA A 97 -8.91 -8.40 6.27
C ALA A 97 -8.82 -8.45 7.79
N GLU A 98 -7.67 -8.85 8.28
CA GLU A 98 -7.33 -8.91 9.71
C GLU A 98 -6.05 -8.14 9.99
N SER A 99 -6.01 -7.49 11.15
CA SER A 99 -4.80 -6.83 11.65
C SER A 99 -3.70 -7.86 11.96
N ILE A 100 -2.47 -7.53 11.63
CA ILE A 100 -1.30 -8.36 11.93
C ILE A 100 -0.54 -7.73 13.10
N PRO A 101 -0.35 -8.45 14.22
CA PRO A 101 0.43 -7.96 15.34
C PRO A 101 1.85 -7.55 14.91
N GLY A 102 2.26 -6.32 15.24
CA GLY A 102 3.58 -5.78 14.89
C GLY A 102 3.74 -5.26 13.46
N ALA A 103 2.72 -5.38 12.61
CA ALA A 103 2.75 -4.87 11.24
C ALA A 103 1.98 -3.54 11.07
N ARG A 104 1.97 -2.70 12.13
CA ARG A 104 1.43 -1.34 12.12
C ARG A 104 2.31 -0.39 12.92
N ASP A 105 2.37 0.86 12.49
CA ASP A 105 3.05 1.93 13.22
C ASP A 105 2.26 3.24 13.07
N GLN A 106 1.64 3.66 14.17
CA GLN A 106 0.83 4.86 14.23
C GLN A 106 1.65 6.14 14.01
N ARG A 107 2.95 6.14 14.34
CA ARG A 107 3.82 7.33 14.20
C ARG A 107 4.07 7.69 12.74
N ILE A 108 4.12 6.69 11.88
CA ILE A 108 4.29 6.88 10.43
C ILE A 108 2.97 6.73 9.67
N ASP A 109 1.87 6.44 10.41
CA ASP A 109 0.54 6.22 9.88
C ASP A 109 0.50 5.15 8.77
N LEU A 110 1.11 3.99 9.03
CA LEU A 110 1.10 2.85 8.11
C LEU A 110 0.72 1.55 8.82
N ALA A 111 0.03 0.67 8.09
CA ALA A 111 -0.31 -0.67 8.52
C ALA A 111 -0.28 -1.65 7.34
N VAL A 112 0.04 -2.91 7.64
CA VAL A 112 -0.14 -4.05 6.75
C VAL A 112 -1.17 -4.97 7.38
N VAL A 113 -2.21 -5.32 6.60
CA VAL A 113 -3.27 -6.24 7.02
C VAL A 113 -3.22 -7.51 6.17
N ARG A 114 -3.68 -8.64 6.73
CA ARG A 114 -3.76 -9.93 6.06
C ARG A 114 -5.11 -10.08 5.39
N LEU A 115 -5.12 -10.57 4.16
CA LEU A 115 -6.34 -10.95 3.47
C LEU A 115 -6.85 -12.33 3.96
N VAL A 116 -8.14 -12.38 4.28
CA VAL A 116 -8.80 -13.59 4.73
C VAL A 116 -10.14 -13.77 4.01
N ASN A 117 -10.66 -14.99 3.99
CA ASN A 117 -12.03 -15.26 3.58
C ASN A 117 -13.01 -15.06 4.75
N GLU A 118 -14.30 -15.22 4.50
CA GLU A 118 -15.37 -15.11 5.51
C GLU A 118 -15.18 -16.01 6.75
N ARG A 119 -14.33 -17.03 6.65
CA ARG A 119 -14.01 -17.97 7.76
C ARG A 119 -12.71 -17.62 8.47
N GLY A 120 -12.09 -16.50 8.15
CA GLY A 120 -10.81 -16.08 8.72
C GLY A 120 -9.60 -16.84 8.18
N ASN A 121 -9.73 -17.63 7.11
CA ASN A 121 -8.57 -18.33 6.54
C ASN A 121 -7.81 -17.38 5.58
N PRO A 122 -6.47 -17.34 5.64
CA PRO A 122 -5.64 -16.55 4.73
C PRO A 122 -5.90 -16.90 3.27
N ILE A 123 -6.00 -15.87 2.42
CA ILE A 123 -6.21 -16.01 0.99
C ILE A 123 -5.36 -15.03 0.19
N LYS A 124 -5.27 -15.30 -1.12
CA LYS A 124 -4.78 -14.36 -2.15
C LYS A 124 -5.92 -14.10 -3.13
N ILE A 125 -6.01 -12.87 -3.63
CA ILE A 125 -7.08 -12.53 -4.58
C ILE A 125 -6.60 -12.93 -5.99
N PRO A 126 -7.29 -13.85 -6.68
CA PRO A 126 -6.89 -14.27 -8.03
C PRO A 126 -6.84 -13.11 -9.03
N GLY A 127 -5.89 -13.16 -9.97
CA GLY A 127 -5.77 -12.17 -11.05
C GLY A 127 -5.24 -10.81 -10.65
N ARG A 128 -4.76 -10.65 -9.40
CA ARG A 128 -4.14 -9.43 -8.90
C ARG A 128 -2.66 -9.65 -8.62
N SER A 129 -1.83 -8.87 -9.27
CA SER A 129 -0.37 -8.92 -9.04
C SER A 129 -0.03 -7.97 -7.90
N PRO A 130 0.72 -8.43 -6.89
CA PRO A 130 1.18 -7.56 -5.82
C PRO A 130 2.12 -6.48 -6.36
N ILE A 131 2.22 -5.38 -5.63
CA ILE A 131 3.12 -4.27 -5.91
C ILE A 131 4.38 -4.44 -5.08
N ASP A 132 5.52 -4.36 -5.75
CA ASP A 132 6.83 -4.29 -5.08
C ASP A 132 7.04 -2.90 -4.50
N ILE A 133 7.53 -2.84 -3.26
CA ILE A 133 7.81 -1.59 -2.58
C ILE A 133 9.31 -1.31 -2.65
N PRO A 134 9.74 -0.32 -3.47
CA PRO A 134 11.16 -0.02 -3.65
C PRO A 134 11.74 0.70 -2.44
N ARG A 135 13.06 0.57 -2.26
CA ARG A 135 13.82 1.30 -1.23
C ARG A 135 14.19 2.71 -1.66
N ASN A 136 14.08 3.00 -2.94
CA ASN A 136 14.56 4.24 -3.54
C ASN A 136 13.67 5.43 -3.19
N GLU A 137 14.30 6.59 -3.10
CA GLU A 137 13.61 7.88 -3.03
C GLU A 137 13.40 8.44 -4.43
N ILE A 138 12.37 9.27 -4.56
CA ILE A 138 12.14 10.06 -5.76
C ILE A 138 12.74 11.45 -5.62
N THR A 139 12.94 12.13 -6.73
CA THR A 139 13.47 13.48 -6.80
C THR A 139 12.39 14.52 -7.01
N LEU A 140 12.68 15.77 -6.65
CA LEU A 140 11.79 16.91 -6.90
C LEU A 140 11.39 16.96 -8.39
N GLY A 141 10.11 17.18 -8.64
CA GLY A 141 9.55 17.21 -9.98
C GLY A 141 9.21 15.83 -10.56
N THR A 142 9.46 14.72 -9.84
CA THR A 142 9.05 13.38 -10.31
C THR A 142 7.54 13.37 -10.57
N PRO A 143 7.10 13.09 -11.83
CA PRO A 143 5.69 13.00 -12.12
C PRO A 143 5.08 11.76 -11.47
N MET A 144 3.89 11.91 -10.88
CA MET A 144 3.22 10.80 -10.20
C MET A 144 1.73 10.74 -10.52
N LYS A 145 1.15 9.56 -10.37
CA LYS A 145 -0.29 9.34 -10.39
C LYS A 145 -0.70 8.65 -9.09
N LEU A 146 -1.70 9.22 -8.43
CA LEU A 146 -2.30 8.62 -7.23
C LEU A 146 -3.50 7.78 -7.65
N LEU A 147 -3.54 6.54 -7.18
CA LEU A 147 -4.66 5.63 -7.36
C LEU A 147 -5.30 5.31 -6.01
N GLY A 148 -6.63 5.37 -5.95
CA GLY A 148 -7.40 5.04 -4.76
C GLY A 148 -8.88 5.22 -4.98
N PHE A 149 -9.67 5.13 -3.91
CA PHE A 149 -11.14 5.19 -3.93
C PHE A 149 -11.63 6.40 -3.14
N PRO A 150 -11.54 7.62 -3.69
CA PRO A 150 -12.09 8.79 -3.02
C PRO A 150 -13.61 8.67 -2.94
N GLY A 151 -14.18 8.95 -1.75
CA GLY A 151 -15.63 8.87 -1.51
C GLY A 151 -16.44 9.95 -2.23
N MET A 152 -15.77 10.89 -2.89
CA MET A 152 -16.42 11.93 -3.69
C MET A 152 -16.59 11.48 -5.14
N GLY A 153 -17.81 11.56 -5.65
CA GLY A 153 -18.13 11.17 -7.04
C GLY A 153 -18.43 9.68 -7.24
N GLY A 154 -18.61 8.91 -6.15
CA GLY A 154 -18.95 7.49 -6.16
C GLY A 154 -17.80 6.59 -5.70
N VAL A 155 -18.02 5.28 -5.72
CA VAL A 155 -17.09 4.26 -5.20
C VAL A 155 -16.09 3.73 -6.23
N ARG A 156 -15.94 4.39 -7.38
CA ARG A 156 -14.99 3.95 -8.42
C ARG A 156 -13.57 4.35 -8.09
N ILE A 157 -12.62 3.54 -8.54
CA ILE A 157 -11.21 3.92 -8.46
C ILE A 157 -10.96 5.21 -9.24
N SER A 158 -10.15 6.07 -8.69
CA SER A 158 -9.74 7.33 -9.31
C SER A 158 -8.23 7.35 -9.49
N MET A 159 -7.79 8.01 -10.57
CA MET A 159 -6.38 8.23 -10.87
C MET A 159 -6.16 9.73 -11.05
N THR A 160 -5.41 10.36 -10.14
CA THR A 160 -5.15 11.80 -10.15
C THR A 160 -3.68 12.07 -10.44
N PRO A 161 -3.38 12.83 -11.52
CA PRO A 161 -1.99 13.19 -11.85
C PRO A 161 -1.49 14.34 -10.97
N GLY A 162 -0.19 14.37 -10.78
CA GLY A 162 0.55 15.42 -10.10
C GLY A 162 2.04 15.16 -10.18
N GLU A 163 2.80 15.87 -9.36
CA GLU A 163 4.25 15.70 -9.25
C GLU A 163 4.70 15.85 -7.79
N GLN A 164 5.89 15.39 -7.49
CA GLN A 164 6.54 15.64 -6.22
C GLN A 164 6.97 17.12 -6.18
N SER A 165 6.34 17.90 -5.30
CA SER A 165 6.47 19.36 -5.22
C SER A 165 7.34 19.84 -4.05
N GLY A 166 7.88 18.92 -3.24
CA GLY A 166 8.71 19.23 -2.07
C GLY A 166 8.60 18.14 -1.00
N TRP A 167 9.14 18.46 0.15
CA TRP A 167 9.07 17.62 1.35
C TRP A 167 8.32 18.35 2.46
N TRP A 168 7.72 17.60 3.36
CA TRP A 168 7.06 18.11 4.54
C TRP A 168 7.46 17.26 5.76
N GLU A 169 7.80 17.93 6.82
CA GLU A 169 8.08 17.37 8.14
C GLU A 169 7.21 18.10 9.14
N ASP A 170 6.57 17.38 10.05
CA ASP A 170 5.82 17.98 11.15
C ASP A 170 6.74 18.16 12.34
N GLU A 171 7.39 19.33 12.44
CA GLU A 171 8.31 19.65 13.52
C GLU A 171 7.60 19.84 14.89
N GLU A 172 6.31 20.14 14.89
CA GLU A 172 5.52 20.38 16.11
C GLU A 172 4.92 19.10 16.67
N ASN A 173 4.65 18.12 15.79
CA ASN A 173 4.04 16.85 16.17
C ASN A 173 5.05 15.72 16.13
N LEU A 174 5.66 15.43 17.29
CA LEU A 174 6.64 14.32 17.43
C LEU A 174 6.10 12.95 17.01
N LEU A 175 4.78 12.81 16.83
CA LEU A 175 4.16 11.60 16.27
C LEU A 175 4.33 11.48 14.76
N TRP A 176 4.63 12.59 14.05
CA TRP A 176 4.76 12.68 12.61
C TRP A 176 6.15 13.12 12.17
N SER A 177 7.17 12.85 12.98
CA SER A 177 8.56 13.31 12.77
C SER A 177 9.22 12.83 11.47
N GLU A 178 8.50 12.07 10.67
CA GLU A 178 9.02 11.44 9.44
C GLU A 178 8.58 12.19 8.18
N ILE A 179 9.45 12.20 7.19
CA ILE A 179 9.29 12.96 5.94
C ILE A 179 8.11 12.45 5.10
N PHE A 180 7.33 13.38 4.57
CA PHE A 180 6.37 13.15 3.48
C PHE A 180 6.85 13.80 2.19
N TYR A 181 6.47 13.26 1.05
CA TYR A 181 6.47 13.98 -0.20
C TYR A 181 5.22 14.85 -0.30
N LYS A 182 5.41 16.14 -0.59
CA LYS A 182 4.31 17.00 -1.03
C LYS A 182 3.99 16.68 -2.48
N THR A 183 2.73 16.68 -2.86
CA THR A 183 2.31 16.48 -4.25
C THR A 183 1.26 17.48 -4.68
N SER A 184 1.33 17.91 -5.94
CA SER A 184 0.29 18.71 -6.59
C SER A 184 -0.94 17.88 -7.01
N ALA A 185 -0.89 16.55 -6.89
CA ALA A 185 -2.03 15.68 -7.18
C ALA A 185 -3.19 15.98 -6.23
N LYS A 186 -4.38 16.10 -6.78
CA LYS A 186 -5.60 16.30 -5.98
C LYS A 186 -5.90 15.05 -5.16
N MET A 187 -6.20 15.27 -3.88
CA MET A 187 -6.58 14.23 -2.93
C MET A 187 -7.97 14.53 -2.36
N GLY A 188 -8.67 13.48 -1.97
CA GLY A 188 -9.97 13.58 -1.30
C GLY A 188 -10.11 12.47 -0.25
N PRO A 189 -11.08 12.58 0.67
CA PRO A 189 -11.37 11.53 1.66
C PRO A 189 -11.56 10.17 0.98
N GLY A 190 -10.92 9.13 1.50
CA GLY A 190 -10.94 7.77 0.97
C GLY A 190 -9.73 7.40 0.10
N ILE A 191 -8.92 8.36 -0.38
CA ILE A 191 -7.68 8.04 -1.11
C ILE A 191 -6.57 7.54 -0.20
N SER A 192 -6.65 7.84 1.09
CA SER A 192 -5.69 7.42 2.13
C SER A 192 -5.46 5.91 2.07
N GLY A 193 -4.21 5.48 2.09
CA GLY A 193 -3.80 4.08 2.00
C GLY A 193 -3.67 3.53 0.58
N GLY A 194 -4.10 4.27 -0.45
CA GLY A 194 -3.93 3.88 -1.85
C GLY A 194 -2.47 3.87 -2.30
N ALA A 195 -2.25 4.06 -3.58
CA ALA A 195 -0.90 4.02 -4.17
C ALA A 195 -0.56 5.31 -4.91
N ALA A 196 0.66 5.80 -4.73
CA ALA A 196 1.31 6.74 -5.62
C ALA A 196 2.32 5.98 -6.48
N PHE A 197 2.25 6.16 -7.80
CA PHE A 197 3.17 5.57 -8.76
C PHE A 197 3.89 6.66 -9.54
N ASN A 198 5.14 6.43 -9.90
CA ASN A 198 5.83 7.23 -10.90
C ASN A 198 5.05 7.14 -12.22
N ALA A 199 4.67 8.28 -12.79
CA ALA A 199 3.82 8.33 -13.97
C ALA A 199 4.50 7.83 -15.25
N GLU A 200 5.83 7.80 -15.29
CA GLU A 200 6.62 7.37 -16.43
C GLU A 200 6.99 5.88 -16.36
N THR A 201 7.35 5.39 -15.15
CA THR A 201 7.86 4.02 -14.97
C THR A 201 6.83 3.04 -14.42
N GLY A 202 5.76 3.53 -13.77
CA GLY A 202 4.81 2.69 -13.05
C GLY A 202 5.36 2.10 -11.75
N GLU A 203 6.55 2.51 -11.32
CA GLU A 203 7.13 2.09 -10.03
C GLU A 203 6.36 2.74 -8.87
N PHE A 204 6.21 1.98 -7.78
CA PHE A 204 5.56 2.48 -6.58
C PHE A 204 6.42 3.58 -5.92
N VAL A 205 5.80 4.67 -5.55
CA VAL A 205 6.44 5.83 -4.91
C VAL A 205 6.12 5.89 -3.41
N GLY A 206 4.85 5.66 -3.07
CA GLY A 206 4.43 5.80 -1.69
C GLY A 206 2.92 5.72 -1.50
N ILE A 207 2.50 6.03 -0.29
CA ILE A 207 1.13 5.89 0.19
C ILE A 207 0.50 7.28 0.37
N PRO A 208 -0.53 7.64 -0.40
CA PRO A 208 -1.33 8.83 -0.14
C PRO A 208 -1.90 8.79 1.27
N THR A 209 -1.69 9.83 2.06
CA THR A 209 -2.05 9.82 3.49
C THR A 209 -3.06 10.91 3.84
N GLY A 210 -2.90 12.12 3.31
CA GLY A 210 -3.79 13.23 3.64
C GLY A 210 -3.29 14.56 3.10
N THR A 211 -3.79 15.63 3.69
CA THR A 211 -3.37 17.00 3.41
C THR A 211 -2.94 17.68 4.71
N PRO A 212 -1.97 18.59 4.72
CA PRO A 212 -1.47 19.25 5.90
C PRO A 212 -2.43 20.34 6.46
N GLY A 213 -3.69 20.00 6.58
CA GLY A 213 -4.74 20.92 7.09
C GLY A 213 -5.57 21.56 5.99
N THR A 214 -6.71 22.12 6.37
CA THR A 214 -7.52 23.00 5.51
C THR A 214 -6.91 24.38 5.58
N GLY A 215 -6.28 24.85 4.50
CA GLY A 215 -5.87 26.26 4.42
C GLY A 215 -7.10 27.15 4.65
N GLU A 216 -7.08 27.98 5.67
CA GLU A 216 -8.16 28.91 5.98
C GLU A 216 -8.46 29.86 4.80
N ASP A 217 -7.55 29.98 3.85
CA ASP A 217 -7.59 30.88 2.70
C ASP A 217 -8.02 30.22 1.37
N GLY A 218 -8.46 28.95 1.36
CA GLY A 218 -8.93 28.28 0.14
C GLY A 218 -7.85 28.08 -0.95
N GLY A 219 -6.57 28.17 -0.60
CA GLY A 219 -5.45 27.92 -1.50
C GLY A 219 -5.35 26.44 -1.88
N ASP A 220 -4.70 26.14 -3.01
CA ASP A 220 -4.44 24.76 -3.46
C ASP A 220 -3.62 24.02 -2.41
N ILE A 221 -4.27 23.07 -1.73
CA ILE A 221 -3.66 22.28 -0.68
C ILE A 221 -2.88 21.16 -1.34
N LEU A 222 -1.57 21.12 -1.08
CA LEU A 222 -0.72 20.01 -1.53
C LEU A 222 -1.10 18.73 -0.76
N GLY A 223 -1.17 17.62 -1.48
CA GLY A 223 -1.34 16.31 -0.86
C GLY A 223 -0.05 15.81 -0.21
N LEU A 224 -0.17 14.91 0.76
CA LEU A 224 0.93 14.24 1.42
C LEU A 224 0.98 12.77 1.02
N VAL A 225 2.15 12.31 0.61
CA VAL A 225 2.43 10.92 0.27
C VAL A 225 3.54 10.41 1.19
N ARG A 226 3.27 9.37 1.97
CA ARG A 226 4.29 8.69 2.78
C ARG A 226 5.21 7.90 1.85
N PRO A 227 6.53 8.13 1.82
CA PRO A 227 7.45 7.37 0.99
C PRO A 227 7.36 5.87 1.25
N GLY A 228 7.36 5.06 0.18
CA GLY A 228 7.16 3.61 0.28
C GLY A 228 8.16 2.89 1.18
N ARG A 229 9.40 3.36 1.27
CA ARG A 229 10.44 2.77 2.11
C ARG A 229 10.07 2.65 3.60
N TYR A 230 9.18 3.52 4.09
CA TYR A 230 8.70 3.45 5.49
C TYR A 230 7.82 2.23 5.76
N ALA A 231 7.26 1.60 4.73
CA ALA A 231 6.49 0.38 4.87
C ALA A 231 7.36 -0.88 5.04
N LEU A 232 8.64 -0.85 4.66
CA LEU A 232 9.50 -2.05 4.60
C LEU A 232 9.61 -2.81 5.94
N PRO A 233 9.79 -2.16 7.11
CA PRO A 233 9.81 -2.88 8.38
C PRO A 233 8.48 -3.57 8.72
N LEU A 234 7.34 -2.99 8.28
CA LEU A 234 6.00 -3.54 8.49
C LEU A 234 5.74 -4.73 7.57
N LEU A 235 6.23 -4.67 6.32
CA LEU A 235 6.19 -5.79 5.38
C LEU A 235 7.00 -6.98 5.91
N ASP A 236 8.23 -6.72 6.39
CA ASP A 236 9.06 -7.75 7.02
C ASP A 236 8.37 -8.37 8.26
N ALA A 237 7.64 -7.57 9.05
CA ALA A 237 6.87 -8.06 10.19
C ALA A 237 5.67 -8.91 9.75
N ALA A 238 4.97 -8.49 8.70
CA ALA A 238 3.84 -9.23 8.15
C ALA A 238 4.25 -10.60 7.58
N GLU A 239 5.36 -10.66 6.84
CA GLU A 239 5.92 -11.92 6.31
C GLU A 239 6.29 -12.91 7.43
N ARG A 240 6.87 -12.41 8.54
CA ARG A 240 7.21 -13.27 9.70
C ARG A 240 6.00 -13.79 10.47
N ALA A 241 4.87 -13.11 10.38
CA ALA A 241 3.65 -13.51 11.06
C ALA A 241 2.88 -14.61 10.30
N GLY A 242 3.33 -14.97 9.10
CA GLY A 242 2.88 -16.09 8.28
C GLY A 242 1.63 -15.88 7.51
#